data_e9e77f8b8fa2d267dc8dacfa182bb8d0
#
_entry.id   e9e77f8b8fa2d267dc8dacfa182bb8d0
#
_cell.length_a   1.000
_cell.length_b   1.000
_cell.length_c   1.000
_cell.angle_alpha   90.00
_cell.angle_beta   90.00
_cell.angle_gamma   90.00
#
_symmetry.space_group_name_H-M   'P 1'
#
loop_
_entity.id
_entity.type
_entity.pdbx_description
1 polymer ?
#
loop_
_entity_poly.entity_id
_entity_poly.type
_entity_poly.pdbx_seq_one_letter_code
_entity_poly.pdbx_strand_id
1 'polypeptide(L)'
;MQPMRRGLAVVLACAAAVAFPAAEAIGSSSSKPLTERLSRALAVPHVIAAHSAAVAFDLSTGAVVFARNSNLSLAPASNEKLAVTYAALEVLGPDYQIETDVLGQGQLVGSTWQGSLVLQGHGDPTLTQAGLVRLARQVRAAGIRRVAGAVVGDESYFDSRRTAPGWKPSFYINESAPLSALTVDRTWFHGHHSRAPAAAAAALFKDALHTQGISVSGRAFRGTAGPDAQQLAQVLSPPLAQIVRFMDRESDNFTAELLLKQLGAVDGAVGTTADGAAQVRTRLAEAGIPLAGIRLVDGSGLSPLDRLTARAIVGILHAAWDDPTIKASFVSALAVAGQSGTLKDRLRTPPARGVVIAKTGTTSIASALSGYVRQRYIFSVLDNGNPVSSWWARRSQDRFVTVLASQ
;
A
#
# COMPACT_ATOMS: atom_id res chain seq x y z
N MET A 1 -40.16 19.38 -15.15
CA MET A 1 -39.01 18.80 -14.43
C MET A 1 -38.03 18.31 -15.49
N GLN A 2 -36.99 19.10 -15.76
CA GLN A 2 -35.94 18.75 -16.73
C GLN A 2 -34.75 18.17 -15.99
N PRO A 3 -34.06 17.15 -16.51
CA PRO A 3 -32.85 16.62 -15.90
C PRO A 3 -31.65 17.53 -16.24
N MET A 4 -30.97 17.99 -15.21
CA MET A 4 -29.69 18.71 -15.32
C MET A 4 -28.62 17.80 -15.91
N ARG A 5 -28.18 18.12 -17.12
CA ARG A 5 -26.96 17.56 -17.72
C ARG A 5 -25.76 18.14 -17.00
N ARG A 6 -25.04 17.31 -16.23
CA ARG A 6 -23.69 17.63 -15.74
C ARG A 6 -22.71 17.50 -16.90
N GLY A 7 -22.15 18.64 -17.32
CA GLY A 7 -21.10 18.69 -18.32
C GLY A 7 -19.83 18.04 -17.77
N LEU A 8 -19.36 17.02 -18.49
CA LEU A 8 -18.06 16.40 -18.26
C LEU A 8 -16.99 17.37 -18.79
N ALA A 9 -16.31 18.07 -17.91
CA ALA A 9 -15.10 18.82 -18.27
C ALA A 9 -13.98 17.81 -18.48
N VAL A 10 -13.68 17.51 -19.74
CA VAL A 10 -12.49 16.77 -20.14
C VAL A 10 -11.30 17.71 -19.93
N VAL A 11 -10.61 17.58 -18.81
CA VAL A 11 -9.29 18.18 -18.65
C VAL A 11 -8.32 17.31 -19.46
N LEU A 12 -7.91 17.81 -20.62
CA LEU A 12 -6.79 17.23 -21.35
C LEU A 12 -5.53 17.51 -20.53
N ALA A 13 -5.15 16.56 -19.68
CA ALA A 13 -3.81 16.51 -19.14
C ALA A 13 -2.87 16.16 -20.30
N CYS A 14 -2.07 17.12 -20.75
CA CYS A 14 -0.93 16.84 -21.61
C CYS A 14 0.05 15.98 -20.81
N ALA A 15 -0.09 14.65 -20.92
CA ALA A 15 0.93 13.74 -20.45
C ALA A 15 2.16 13.96 -21.33
N ALA A 16 3.15 14.70 -20.84
CA ALA A 16 4.47 14.72 -21.42
C ALA A 16 5.03 13.29 -21.28
N ALA A 17 4.93 12.52 -22.36
CA ALA A 17 5.59 11.23 -22.43
C ALA A 17 7.08 11.46 -22.15
N VAL A 18 7.57 10.95 -21.02
CA VAL A 18 9.00 10.93 -20.73
C VAL A 18 9.63 9.95 -21.71
N ALA A 19 9.96 10.44 -22.90
CA ALA A 19 10.75 9.71 -23.87
C ALA A 19 12.15 9.56 -23.27
N PHE A 20 12.43 8.42 -22.68
CA PHE A 20 13.81 8.04 -22.41
C PHE A 20 14.50 7.87 -23.76
N PRO A 21 15.55 8.62 -24.07
CA PRO A 21 16.27 8.40 -25.32
C PRO A 21 16.77 6.96 -25.34
N ALA A 22 16.66 6.31 -26.51
CA ALA A 22 17.38 5.07 -26.78
C ALA A 22 18.86 5.28 -26.41
N ALA A 23 19.47 4.24 -25.86
CA ALA A 23 20.83 4.30 -25.34
C ALA A 23 21.82 4.74 -26.43
N GLU A 24 21.99 6.06 -26.58
CA GLU A 24 23.08 6.69 -27.27
C GLU A 24 22.90 8.20 -27.15
N ALA A 25 23.51 8.79 -26.16
CA ALA A 25 24.13 10.09 -26.13
C ALA A 25 24.60 10.41 -24.72
N ILE A 26 25.75 9.88 -24.36
CA ILE A 26 26.48 10.39 -23.19
C ILE A 26 27.04 11.75 -23.62
N GLY A 27 26.25 12.80 -23.40
CA GLY A 27 26.65 14.19 -23.52
C GLY A 27 27.66 14.55 -22.44
N SER A 28 28.87 14.68 -22.86
CA SER A 28 30.05 15.42 -22.37
C SER A 28 30.20 15.87 -20.91
N SER A 29 31.28 15.47 -20.35
CA SER A 29 32.30 16.08 -19.49
C SER A 29 32.01 16.34 -17.98
N SER A 30 30.80 16.57 -17.46
CA SER A 30 30.57 16.74 -16.01
C SER A 30 30.01 15.50 -15.32
N SER A 31 29.43 14.56 -16.07
CA SER A 31 28.78 13.37 -15.53
C SER A 31 29.73 12.18 -15.30
N LYS A 32 30.88 12.15 -15.98
CA LYS A 32 31.85 11.03 -15.87
C LYS A 32 32.30 10.76 -14.43
N PRO A 33 32.72 11.75 -13.61
CA PRO A 33 33.16 11.51 -12.24
C PRO A 33 32.05 10.96 -11.36
N LEU A 34 30.80 11.46 -11.50
CA LEU A 34 29.66 10.98 -10.73
C LEU A 34 29.29 9.53 -11.13
N THR A 35 29.22 9.26 -12.44
CA THR A 35 28.92 7.91 -12.97
C THR A 35 29.93 6.88 -12.49
N GLU A 36 31.21 7.23 -12.52
CA GLU A 36 32.27 6.35 -12.03
C GLU A 36 32.18 6.10 -10.51
N ARG A 37 31.92 7.14 -9.73
CA ARG A 37 31.72 7.02 -8.26
C ARG A 37 30.52 6.13 -7.93
N LEU A 38 29.40 6.29 -8.64
CA LEU A 38 28.21 5.46 -8.48
C LEU A 38 28.48 4.01 -8.88
N SER A 39 29.21 3.79 -9.98
CA SER A 39 29.62 2.44 -10.40
C SER A 39 30.48 1.74 -9.34
N ARG A 40 31.47 2.45 -8.77
CA ARG A 40 32.31 1.91 -7.68
C ARG A 40 31.51 1.67 -6.39
N ALA A 41 30.49 2.48 -6.10
CA ALA A 41 29.63 2.30 -4.94
C ALA A 41 28.91 0.96 -4.96
N LEU A 42 28.46 0.51 -6.13
CA LEU A 42 27.79 -0.77 -6.35
C LEU A 42 28.74 -1.98 -6.37
N ALA A 43 30.03 -1.77 -6.53
CA ALA A 43 31.01 -2.83 -6.57
C ALA A 43 31.35 -3.29 -5.13
N VAL A 44 30.61 -4.25 -4.63
CA VAL A 44 30.80 -4.87 -3.32
C VAL A 44 30.84 -6.40 -3.45
N PRO A 45 31.51 -7.12 -2.52
CA PRO A 45 31.45 -8.58 -2.51
C PRO A 45 30.01 -9.10 -2.41
N HIS A 46 29.77 -10.31 -2.88
CA HIS A 46 28.49 -11.04 -2.76
C HIS A 46 27.26 -10.36 -3.37
N VAL A 47 27.45 -9.31 -4.17
CA VAL A 47 26.41 -8.71 -5.03
C VAL A 47 26.79 -9.01 -6.48
N ILE A 48 25.92 -9.77 -7.16
CA ILE A 48 26.16 -10.21 -8.53
C ILE A 48 25.65 -9.14 -9.49
N ALA A 49 26.53 -8.51 -10.24
CA ALA A 49 26.19 -7.42 -11.16
C ALA A 49 25.10 -7.81 -12.18
N ALA A 50 25.12 -9.06 -12.67
CA ALA A 50 24.09 -9.56 -13.60
C ALA A 50 22.70 -9.75 -12.95
N HIS A 51 22.59 -9.77 -11.62
CA HIS A 51 21.35 -9.88 -10.87
C HIS A 51 21.01 -8.59 -10.10
N SER A 52 21.65 -7.49 -10.49
CA SER A 52 21.47 -6.18 -9.87
C SER A 52 21.15 -5.12 -10.89
N ALA A 53 20.32 -4.16 -10.51
CA ALA A 53 19.97 -3.02 -11.34
C ALA A 53 20.07 -1.73 -10.52
N ALA A 54 20.50 -0.63 -11.15
CA ALA A 54 20.48 0.68 -10.52
C ALA A 54 20.25 1.79 -11.54
N VAL A 55 19.48 2.80 -11.13
CA VAL A 55 19.23 4.03 -11.88
C VAL A 55 19.32 5.21 -10.93
N ALA A 56 19.89 6.32 -11.40
CA ALA A 56 19.77 7.63 -10.78
C ALA A 56 19.38 8.67 -11.84
N PHE A 57 18.40 9.48 -11.52
CA PHE A 57 17.83 10.53 -12.35
C PHE A 57 17.93 11.87 -11.63
N ASP A 58 18.38 12.92 -12.31
CA ASP A 58 18.48 14.28 -11.76
C ASP A 58 17.25 15.10 -12.17
N LEU A 59 16.41 15.42 -11.20
CA LEU A 59 15.20 16.24 -11.38
C LEU A 59 15.50 17.65 -11.91
N SER A 60 16.68 18.20 -11.61
CA SER A 60 17.02 19.56 -12.02
C SER A 60 17.38 19.68 -13.50
N THR A 61 17.86 18.59 -14.09
CA THR A 61 18.27 18.54 -15.49
C THR A 61 17.36 17.69 -16.37
N GLY A 62 16.47 16.87 -15.76
CA GLY A 62 15.67 15.90 -16.48
C GLY A 62 16.48 14.73 -17.08
N ALA A 63 17.69 14.47 -16.58
CA ALA A 63 18.61 13.51 -17.16
C ALA A 63 18.84 12.28 -16.27
N VAL A 64 19.00 11.11 -16.90
CA VAL A 64 19.53 9.91 -16.26
C VAL A 64 21.04 10.08 -16.07
N VAL A 65 21.49 10.25 -14.83
CA VAL A 65 22.92 10.43 -14.49
C VAL A 65 23.65 9.10 -14.25
N PHE A 66 22.90 8.02 -14.04
CA PHE A 66 23.43 6.66 -13.93
C PHE A 66 22.39 5.62 -14.30
N ALA A 67 22.79 4.61 -15.08
CA ALA A 67 21.97 3.44 -15.36
C ALA A 67 22.84 2.18 -15.49
N ARG A 68 22.46 1.13 -14.79
CA ARG A 68 23.02 -0.22 -14.90
C ARG A 68 21.86 -1.21 -14.89
N ASN A 69 21.76 -2.04 -15.94
CA ASN A 69 20.70 -3.06 -16.06
C ASN A 69 19.28 -2.51 -15.79
N SER A 70 19.02 -1.26 -16.18
CA SER A 70 17.82 -0.50 -15.79
C SER A 70 16.51 -1.19 -16.15
N ASN A 71 16.50 -2.01 -17.21
CA ASN A 71 15.34 -2.77 -17.68
C ASN A 71 15.33 -4.24 -17.21
N LEU A 72 16.30 -4.64 -16.38
CA LEU A 72 16.34 -6.01 -15.86
C LEU A 72 15.14 -6.24 -14.92
N SER A 73 14.38 -7.28 -15.22
CA SER A 73 13.18 -7.70 -14.47
C SER A 73 13.61 -8.42 -13.19
N LEU A 74 13.47 -7.78 -12.05
CA LEU A 74 13.93 -8.26 -10.74
C LEU A 74 12.78 -8.33 -9.73
N ALA A 75 12.90 -9.22 -8.74
CA ALA A 75 12.02 -9.22 -7.58
C ALA A 75 12.27 -7.91 -6.79
N PRO A 76 11.24 -7.07 -6.58
CA PRO A 76 11.40 -5.76 -5.96
C PRO A 76 11.39 -5.80 -4.43
N ALA A 77 11.02 -6.93 -3.83
CA ALA A 77 10.65 -6.99 -2.42
C ALA A 77 9.65 -5.86 -2.10
N SER A 78 9.69 -5.26 -0.91
CA SER A 78 8.72 -4.22 -0.51
C SER A 78 8.82 -2.90 -1.31
N ASN A 79 9.68 -2.78 -2.33
CA ASN A 79 9.56 -1.69 -3.30
C ASN A 79 8.33 -1.84 -4.23
N GLU A 80 7.68 -3.01 -4.23
CA GLU A 80 6.35 -3.23 -4.82
C GLU A 80 5.33 -2.22 -4.29
N LYS A 81 5.40 -1.90 -3.00
CA LYS A 81 4.50 -0.95 -2.34
C LYS A 81 4.51 0.45 -2.96
N LEU A 82 5.61 0.85 -3.62
CA LEU A 82 5.65 2.14 -4.33
C LEU A 82 4.62 2.21 -5.47
N ALA A 83 4.42 1.09 -6.19
CA ALA A 83 3.42 1.01 -7.24
C ALA A 83 1.99 1.02 -6.67
N VAL A 84 1.77 0.32 -5.55
CA VAL A 84 0.48 0.31 -4.85
C VAL A 84 0.17 1.70 -4.28
N THR A 85 1.14 2.36 -3.62
CA THR A 85 0.97 3.72 -3.06
C THR A 85 0.64 4.72 -4.16
N TYR A 86 1.37 4.67 -5.28
CA TYR A 86 1.12 5.53 -6.43
C TYR A 86 -0.31 5.36 -6.94
N ALA A 87 -0.70 4.12 -7.28
CA ALA A 87 -2.03 3.85 -7.82
C ALA A 87 -3.15 4.16 -6.82
N ALA A 88 -2.96 3.89 -5.52
CA ALA A 88 -3.96 4.20 -4.51
C ALA A 88 -4.19 5.71 -4.36
N LEU A 89 -3.12 6.51 -4.33
CA LEU A 89 -3.24 7.97 -4.26
C LEU A 89 -3.84 8.57 -5.53
N GLU A 90 -3.52 8.02 -6.71
CA GLU A 90 -4.09 8.45 -8.00
C GLU A 90 -5.59 8.15 -8.13
N VAL A 91 -5.99 6.95 -7.73
CA VAL A 91 -7.35 6.44 -7.96
C VAL A 91 -8.32 6.95 -6.88
N LEU A 92 -7.89 6.89 -5.62
CA LEU A 92 -8.76 7.18 -4.48
C LEU A 92 -8.57 8.62 -3.96
N GLY A 93 -7.41 9.20 -4.18
CA GLY A 93 -7.02 10.50 -3.62
C GLY A 93 -6.49 10.41 -2.17
N PRO A 94 -5.66 11.40 -1.76
CA PRO A 94 -5.01 11.38 -0.44
C PRO A 94 -5.99 11.50 0.74
N ASP A 95 -7.14 12.13 0.53
CA ASP A 95 -8.15 12.38 1.57
C ASP A 95 -9.20 11.26 1.68
N TYR A 96 -9.14 10.26 0.82
CA TYR A 96 -10.05 9.12 0.84
C TYR A 96 -10.02 8.42 2.20
N GLN A 97 -11.20 8.08 2.72
CA GLN A 97 -11.36 7.35 3.98
C GLN A 97 -12.18 6.09 3.73
N ILE A 98 -11.74 5.00 4.33
CA ILE A 98 -12.40 3.70 4.21
C ILE A 98 -13.49 3.61 5.27
N GLU A 99 -14.66 3.21 4.85
CA GLU A 99 -15.86 3.11 5.70
C GLU A 99 -15.92 1.77 6.42
N THR A 100 -16.52 1.76 7.60
CA THR A 100 -17.03 0.56 8.29
C THR A 100 -18.40 0.89 8.81
N ASP A 101 -19.40 0.09 8.40
CA ASP A 101 -20.80 0.36 8.63
C ASP A 101 -21.44 -0.63 9.58
N VAL A 102 -22.46 -0.15 10.30
CA VAL A 102 -23.45 -1.01 10.95
C VAL A 102 -24.76 -0.86 10.20
N LEU A 103 -25.18 -1.94 9.59
CA LEU A 103 -26.44 -2.01 8.86
C LEU A 103 -27.46 -2.78 9.71
N GLY A 104 -28.70 -2.32 9.72
CA GLY A 104 -29.82 -2.98 10.38
C GLY A 104 -30.68 -3.72 9.37
N GLN A 105 -30.88 -5.03 9.59
CA GLN A 105 -31.86 -5.85 8.85
C GLN A 105 -33.05 -6.10 9.74
N GLY A 106 -34.15 -5.40 9.50
CA GLY A 106 -35.36 -5.42 10.33
C GLY A 106 -35.91 -4.02 10.58
N GLN A 107 -36.57 -3.85 11.72
CA GLN A 107 -37.21 -2.57 12.09
C GLN A 107 -37.10 -2.29 13.58
N LEU A 108 -37.14 -1.02 13.95
CA LEU A 108 -37.19 -0.58 15.36
C LEU A 108 -38.62 -0.57 15.86
N VAL A 109 -38.89 -1.36 16.91
CA VAL A 109 -40.17 -1.37 17.59
C VAL A 109 -39.94 -1.00 19.08
N GLY A 110 -40.38 0.17 19.49
CA GLY A 110 -39.98 0.75 20.75
C GLY A 110 -38.47 0.97 20.84
N SER A 111 -37.79 0.29 21.74
CA SER A 111 -36.32 0.31 21.84
C SER A 111 -35.67 -1.01 21.40
N THR A 112 -36.45 -1.92 20.79
CA THR A 112 -35.97 -3.21 20.32
C THR A 112 -35.84 -3.20 18.80
N TRP A 113 -34.64 -3.48 18.29
CA TRP A 113 -34.44 -3.80 16.91
C TRP A 113 -34.93 -5.24 16.62
N GLN A 114 -36.03 -5.35 15.90
CA GLN A 114 -36.63 -6.64 15.51
C GLN A 114 -35.91 -7.15 14.25
N GLY A 115 -34.75 -7.75 14.44
CA GLY A 115 -33.89 -8.24 13.37
C GLY A 115 -32.43 -8.29 13.80
N SER A 116 -31.52 -8.41 12.82
CA SER A 116 -30.07 -8.52 13.05
C SER A 116 -29.35 -7.21 12.72
N LEU A 117 -28.19 -7.03 13.33
CA LEU A 117 -27.23 -6.01 12.94
C LEU A 117 -26.10 -6.63 12.12
N VAL A 118 -25.72 -5.99 11.04
CA VAL A 118 -24.59 -6.40 10.20
C VAL A 118 -23.47 -5.38 10.35
N LEU A 119 -22.29 -5.83 10.77
CA LEU A 119 -21.06 -5.05 10.74
C LEU A 119 -20.40 -5.31 9.38
N GLN A 120 -20.41 -4.32 8.48
CA GLN A 120 -19.85 -4.42 7.14
C GLN A 120 -18.53 -3.67 7.07
N GLY A 121 -17.50 -4.35 6.59
CA GLY A 121 -16.17 -3.77 6.38
C GLY A 121 -15.84 -3.58 4.90
N HIS A 122 -15.16 -2.48 4.62
CA HIS A 122 -14.68 -2.13 3.28
C HIS A 122 -13.15 -2.15 3.17
N GLY A 123 -12.46 -2.91 4.06
CA GLY A 123 -11.02 -3.11 3.98
C GLY A 123 -10.17 -2.11 4.78
N ASP A 124 -10.73 -1.47 5.80
CA ASP A 124 -9.95 -0.59 6.70
C ASP A 124 -8.89 -1.38 7.50
N PRO A 125 -7.57 -1.18 7.23
CA PRO A 125 -6.51 -1.84 7.98
C PRO A 125 -6.31 -1.28 9.39
N THR A 126 -6.99 -0.18 9.72
CA THR A 126 -6.80 0.60 10.95
C THR A 126 -7.94 0.44 11.96
N LEU A 127 -9.02 -0.27 11.62
CA LEU A 127 -10.16 -0.46 12.49
C LEU A 127 -9.75 -1.19 13.77
N THR A 128 -10.11 -0.59 14.90
CA THR A 128 -9.82 -1.13 16.24
C THR A 128 -11.10 -1.39 17.05
N GLN A 129 -10.98 -2.07 18.19
CA GLN A 129 -12.09 -2.22 19.14
C GLN A 129 -12.64 -0.86 19.60
N ALA A 130 -11.82 0.19 19.70
CA ALA A 130 -12.30 1.54 19.98
C ALA A 130 -13.23 2.06 18.87
N GLY A 131 -12.99 1.69 17.62
CA GLY A 131 -13.89 1.94 16.49
C GLY A 131 -15.23 1.25 16.67
N LEU A 132 -15.22 -0.01 17.08
CA LEU A 132 -16.46 -0.76 17.37
C LEU A 132 -17.28 -0.14 18.51
N VAL A 133 -16.61 0.38 19.53
CA VAL A 133 -17.28 1.11 20.62
C VAL A 133 -17.95 2.38 20.11
N ARG A 134 -17.31 3.12 19.18
CA ARG A 134 -17.92 4.30 18.54
C ARG A 134 -19.16 3.93 17.74
N LEU A 135 -19.10 2.84 16.96
CA LEU A 135 -20.26 2.30 16.23
C LEU A 135 -21.39 1.91 17.19
N ALA A 136 -21.08 1.18 18.26
CA ALA A 136 -22.08 0.78 19.26
C ALA A 136 -22.76 1.98 19.96
N ARG A 137 -22.02 3.08 20.19
CA ARG A 137 -22.59 4.34 20.71
C ARG A 137 -23.59 4.96 19.74
N GLN A 138 -23.29 4.94 18.45
CA GLN A 138 -24.20 5.46 17.41
C GLN A 138 -25.48 4.60 17.35
N VAL A 139 -25.36 3.27 17.39
CA VAL A 139 -26.50 2.35 17.47
C VAL A 139 -27.35 2.65 18.72
N ARG A 140 -26.71 2.92 19.86
CA ARG A 140 -27.42 3.32 21.09
C ARG A 140 -28.13 4.67 20.93
N ALA A 141 -27.48 5.63 20.28
CA ALA A 141 -28.05 6.96 20.01
C ALA A 141 -29.26 6.90 19.07
N ALA A 142 -29.31 5.92 18.15
CA ALA A 142 -30.45 5.61 17.31
C ALA A 142 -31.66 5.04 18.08
N GLY A 143 -31.61 4.96 19.43
CA GLY A 143 -32.70 4.50 20.26
C GLY A 143 -32.70 3.00 20.56
N ILE A 144 -31.80 2.22 20.02
CA ILE A 144 -31.72 0.77 20.14
C ILE A 144 -31.15 0.41 21.50
N ARG A 145 -31.90 -0.42 22.29
CA ARG A 145 -31.50 -0.95 23.60
C ARG A 145 -31.42 -2.48 23.60
N ARG A 146 -32.09 -3.10 22.64
CA ARG A 146 -32.09 -4.54 22.44
C ARG A 146 -32.07 -4.88 20.95
N VAL A 147 -31.33 -5.91 20.61
CA VAL A 147 -31.34 -6.55 19.29
C VAL A 147 -31.93 -7.95 19.46
N ALA A 148 -33.08 -8.21 18.83
CA ALA A 148 -33.76 -9.50 18.93
C ALA A 148 -33.07 -10.60 18.10
N GLY A 149 -32.37 -10.20 17.04
CA GLY A 149 -31.59 -11.08 16.14
C GLY A 149 -30.11 -11.20 16.52
N ALA A 150 -29.30 -11.44 15.52
CA ALA A 150 -27.88 -11.72 15.60
C ALA A 150 -27.01 -10.49 15.31
N VAL A 151 -25.68 -10.63 15.51
CA VAL A 151 -24.66 -9.76 14.94
C VAL A 151 -23.94 -10.53 13.81
N VAL A 152 -23.96 -9.98 12.63
CA VAL A 152 -23.38 -10.58 11.43
C VAL A 152 -22.15 -9.78 11.01
N GLY A 153 -21.02 -10.45 10.74
CA GLY A 153 -19.85 -9.82 10.16
C GLY A 153 -19.82 -10.01 8.67
N ASP A 154 -19.84 -8.93 7.93
CA ASP A 154 -19.84 -8.93 6.46
C ASP A 154 -18.48 -8.47 5.92
N GLU A 155 -17.81 -9.36 5.21
CA GLU A 155 -16.54 -9.13 4.54
C GLU A 155 -16.64 -9.27 3.01
N SER A 156 -17.87 -9.25 2.47
CA SER A 156 -18.15 -9.53 1.05
C SER A 156 -17.60 -8.50 0.08
N TYR A 157 -17.13 -7.36 0.58
CA TYR A 157 -16.46 -6.33 -0.22
C TYR A 157 -15.17 -6.85 -0.88
N PHE A 158 -14.50 -7.84 -0.26
CA PHE A 158 -13.36 -8.54 -0.84
C PHE A 158 -13.68 -10.02 -1.06
N ASP A 159 -12.86 -10.68 -1.91
CA ASP A 159 -12.88 -12.14 -2.00
C ASP A 159 -12.46 -12.80 -0.68
N SER A 160 -12.73 -14.10 -0.56
CA SER A 160 -12.44 -14.85 0.68
C SER A 160 -11.00 -15.33 0.81
N ARG A 161 -10.09 -14.92 -0.09
CA ARG A 161 -8.67 -15.33 -0.03
C ARG A 161 -7.95 -14.60 1.10
N ARG A 162 -7.34 -15.36 2.00
CA ARG A 162 -6.63 -14.86 3.19
C ARG A 162 -5.16 -14.54 2.95
N THR A 163 -4.64 -14.89 1.79
CA THR A 163 -3.24 -14.70 1.37
C THR A 163 -3.19 -14.27 -0.08
N ALA A 164 -2.04 -13.77 -0.54
CA ALA A 164 -1.82 -13.45 -1.95
C ALA A 164 -1.12 -14.61 -2.70
N PRO A 165 -1.20 -14.63 -4.04
CA PRO A 165 -0.55 -15.67 -4.85
C PRO A 165 0.98 -15.69 -4.69
N GLY A 166 1.56 -16.89 -4.67
CA GLY A 166 3.01 -17.08 -4.54
C GLY A 166 3.55 -16.96 -3.12
N TRP A 167 2.71 -16.64 -2.13
CA TRP A 167 3.13 -16.62 -0.73
C TRP A 167 3.52 -18.00 -0.23
N LYS A 168 4.60 -18.06 0.51
CA LYS A 168 4.99 -19.27 1.25
C LYS A 168 3.99 -19.51 2.40
N PRO A 169 3.69 -20.77 2.77
CA PRO A 169 2.81 -21.04 3.91
C PRO A 169 3.23 -20.35 5.21
N SER A 170 4.55 -20.19 5.41
CA SER A 170 5.12 -19.50 6.58
C SER A 170 4.86 -17.99 6.60
N PHE A 171 4.44 -17.38 5.51
CA PHE A 171 4.10 -15.93 5.48
C PHE A 171 2.73 -15.65 6.09
N TYR A 172 1.82 -16.62 6.01
CA TYR A 172 0.51 -16.54 6.63
C TYR A 172 0.66 -16.36 8.15
N ILE A 173 0.14 -15.27 8.66
CA ILE A 173 0.26 -14.79 10.05
C ILE A 173 1.63 -14.18 10.38
N ASN A 174 2.76 -14.79 9.98
CA ASN A 174 4.07 -14.29 10.38
C ASN A 174 4.47 -12.99 9.65
N GLU A 175 4.13 -12.86 8.36
CA GLU A 175 4.47 -11.68 7.55
C GLU A 175 3.25 -10.78 7.29
N SER A 176 2.04 -11.35 7.34
CA SER A 176 0.78 -10.63 7.19
C SER A 176 -0.33 -11.35 7.93
N ALA A 177 -1.18 -10.58 8.61
CA ALA A 177 -2.43 -11.09 9.15
C ALA A 177 -3.35 -11.61 8.03
N PRO A 178 -4.32 -12.51 8.32
CA PRO A 178 -5.31 -12.97 7.34
C PRO A 178 -6.06 -11.83 6.67
N LEU A 179 -6.05 -11.78 5.34
CA LEU A 179 -6.69 -10.73 4.57
C LEU A 179 -8.22 -10.84 4.63
N SER A 180 -8.91 -9.72 4.84
CA SER A 180 -10.38 -9.66 4.87
C SER A 180 -10.82 -8.20 4.73
N ALA A 181 -12.00 -7.97 4.14
CA ALA A 181 -12.61 -6.64 4.11
C ALA A 181 -13.07 -6.17 5.49
N LEU A 182 -13.32 -7.09 6.42
CA LEU A 182 -13.69 -6.77 7.81
C LEU A 182 -12.65 -7.33 8.77
N THR A 183 -11.79 -6.46 9.29
CA THR A 183 -10.76 -6.81 10.27
C THR A 183 -10.77 -5.83 11.43
N VAL A 184 -10.59 -6.31 12.65
CA VAL A 184 -10.45 -5.50 13.86
C VAL A 184 -9.12 -5.81 14.51
N ASP A 185 -8.35 -4.77 14.91
CA ASP A 185 -7.01 -4.91 15.48
C ASP A 185 -6.13 -5.88 14.65
N ARG A 186 -6.19 -5.77 13.31
CA ARG A 186 -5.45 -6.63 12.36
C ARG A 186 -5.76 -8.11 12.57
N THR A 187 -7.03 -8.44 12.75
CA THR A 187 -7.55 -9.79 13.04
C THR A 187 -7.18 -10.37 14.40
N TRP A 188 -6.59 -9.55 15.31
CA TRP A 188 -6.22 -10.03 16.65
C TRP A 188 -7.47 -10.31 17.50
N PHE A 189 -7.59 -11.55 17.98
CA PHE A 189 -8.76 -12.02 18.70
C PHE A 189 -8.34 -13.07 19.72
N HIS A 190 -8.64 -12.85 21.01
CA HIS A 190 -8.34 -13.76 22.12
C HIS A 190 -6.88 -14.28 22.13
N GLY A 191 -5.91 -13.40 21.90
CA GLY A 191 -4.48 -13.75 21.99
C GLY A 191 -3.85 -14.33 20.73
N HIS A 192 -4.57 -14.40 19.61
CA HIS A 192 -4.04 -14.87 18.33
C HIS A 192 -4.73 -14.20 17.13
N HIS A 193 -4.14 -14.32 15.94
CA HIS A 193 -4.81 -13.88 14.71
C HIS A 193 -5.93 -14.85 14.32
N SER A 194 -7.14 -14.32 14.18
CA SER A 194 -8.30 -15.12 13.78
C SER A 194 -8.21 -15.53 12.30
N ARG A 195 -8.45 -16.81 12.04
CA ARG A 195 -8.62 -17.32 10.66
C ARG A 195 -9.99 -17.04 10.06
N ALA A 196 -10.93 -16.56 10.88
CA ALA A 196 -12.28 -16.14 10.49
C ALA A 196 -12.50 -14.67 10.91
N PRO A 197 -11.83 -13.68 10.24
CA PRO A 197 -11.81 -12.28 10.66
C PRO A 197 -13.20 -11.67 10.88
N ALA A 198 -14.11 -11.87 9.91
CA ALA A 198 -15.46 -11.31 10.00
C ALA A 198 -16.27 -11.86 11.18
N ALA A 199 -16.14 -13.16 11.47
CA ALA A 199 -16.82 -13.75 12.63
C ALA A 199 -16.22 -13.22 13.94
N ALA A 200 -14.90 -13.05 14.03
CA ALA A 200 -14.23 -12.45 15.17
C ALA A 200 -14.65 -10.98 15.36
N ALA A 201 -14.70 -10.20 14.28
CA ALA A 201 -15.16 -8.82 14.31
C ALA A 201 -16.62 -8.71 14.79
N ALA A 202 -17.51 -9.60 14.33
CA ALA A 202 -18.89 -9.66 14.79
C ALA A 202 -18.99 -9.96 16.29
N ALA A 203 -18.17 -10.88 16.81
CA ALA A 203 -18.11 -11.18 18.24
C ALA A 203 -17.64 -9.96 19.04
N LEU A 204 -16.54 -9.32 18.64
CA LEU A 204 -16.05 -8.09 19.29
C LEU A 204 -17.07 -6.95 19.23
N PHE A 205 -17.81 -6.83 18.13
CA PHE A 205 -18.87 -5.82 18.02
C PHE A 205 -20.06 -6.13 18.94
N LYS A 206 -20.45 -7.41 19.07
CA LYS A 206 -21.45 -7.82 20.05
C LYS A 206 -21.02 -7.43 21.47
N ASP A 207 -19.77 -7.64 21.83
CA ASP A 207 -19.23 -7.21 23.14
C ASP A 207 -19.24 -5.68 23.27
N ALA A 208 -18.90 -4.94 22.22
CA ALA A 208 -18.99 -3.48 22.20
C ALA A 208 -20.44 -2.97 22.40
N LEU A 209 -21.44 -3.64 21.80
CA LEU A 209 -22.85 -3.35 22.02
C LEU A 209 -23.23 -3.56 23.50
N HIS A 210 -22.81 -4.66 24.09
CA HIS A 210 -23.04 -4.95 25.52
C HIS A 210 -22.44 -3.87 26.43
N THR A 211 -21.22 -3.42 26.17
CA THR A 211 -20.57 -2.33 26.95
C THR A 211 -21.35 -1.01 26.87
N GLN A 212 -22.10 -0.81 25.77
CA GLN A 212 -22.98 0.36 25.59
C GLN A 212 -24.41 0.10 26.12
N GLY A 213 -24.66 -1.01 26.84
CA GLY A 213 -25.95 -1.35 27.42
C GLY A 213 -26.99 -1.77 26.36
N ILE A 214 -26.56 -2.36 25.27
CA ILE A 214 -27.46 -2.95 24.26
C ILE A 214 -27.38 -4.46 24.38
N SER A 215 -28.50 -5.12 24.74
CA SER A 215 -28.56 -6.56 24.78
C SER A 215 -28.78 -7.16 23.41
N VAL A 216 -28.08 -8.27 23.09
CA VAL A 216 -28.21 -8.99 21.83
C VAL A 216 -28.64 -10.44 22.11
N SER A 217 -29.81 -10.84 21.62
CA SER A 217 -30.37 -12.18 21.88
C SER A 217 -29.70 -13.28 21.06
N GLY A 218 -29.30 -12.97 19.81
CA GLY A 218 -28.70 -13.93 18.92
C GLY A 218 -27.18 -14.06 19.05
N ARG A 219 -26.61 -14.99 18.29
CA ARG A 219 -25.14 -15.21 18.21
C ARG A 219 -24.45 -14.23 17.27
N ALA A 220 -23.13 -14.18 17.34
CA ALA A 220 -22.29 -13.52 16.35
C ALA A 220 -21.77 -14.55 15.33
N PHE A 221 -21.77 -14.23 14.03
CA PHE A 221 -21.27 -15.11 12.97
C PHE A 221 -20.95 -14.31 11.70
N ARG A 222 -20.30 -14.95 10.72
CA ARG A 222 -20.03 -14.39 9.40
C ARG A 222 -21.25 -14.53 8.50
N GLY A 223 -21.57 -13.50 7.75
CA GLY A 223 -22.64 -13.51 6.72
C GLY A 223 -22.50 -12.29 5.82
N THR A 224 -23.55 -11.99 5.08
CA THR A 224 -23.64 -10.86 4.15
C THR A 224 -24.88 -10.03 4.47
N ALA A 225 -24.79 -8.72 4.28
CA ALA A 225 -25.96 -7.84 4.37
C ALA A 225 -26.98 -8.17 3.28
N GLY A 226 -28.25 -8.11 3.63
CA GLY A 226 -29.34 -8.21 2.64
C GLY A 226 -29.55 -6.86 1.93
N PRO A 227 -30.26 -6.85 0.79
CA PRO A 227 -30.45 -5.66 -0.04
C PRO A 227 -31.24 -4.55 0.66
N ASP A 228 -32.09 -4.89 1.64
CA ASP A 228 -32.93 -3.94 2.35
C ASP A 228 -32.29 -3.46 3.68
N ALA A 229 -31.00 -3.72 3.89
CA ALA A 229 -30.29 -3.32 5.08
C ALA A 229 -30.13 -1.80 5.16
N GLN A 230 -30.47 -1.20 6.30
CA GLN A 230 -30.44 0.24 6.54
C GLN A 230 -29.19 0.62 7.32
N GLN A 231 -28.47 1.66 6.90
CA GLN A 231 -27.32 2.17 7.65
C GLN A 231 -27.76 2.81 8.97
N LEU A 232 -27.22 2.31 10.08
CA LEU A 232 -27.49 2.78 11.43
C LEU A 232 -26.31 3.52 12.07
N ALA A 233 -25.11 3.16 11.68
CA ALA A 233 -23.88 3.76 12.20
C ALA A 233 -22.74 3.60 11.20
N GLN A 234 -21.76 4.51 11.26
CA GLN A 234 -20.58 4.49 10.41
C GLN A 234 -19.37 5.02 11.18
N VAL A 235 -18.22 4.46 10.90
CA VAL A 235 -16.92 5.06 11.23
C VAL A 235 -16.03 5.07 10.00
N LEU A 236 -15.17 6.09 9.93
CA LEU A 236 -14.21 6.27 8.85
C LEU A 236 -12.79 5.98 9.35
N SER A 237 -11.97 5.43 8.48
CA SER A 237 -10.53 5.33 8.71
C SER A 237 -9.87 6.71 8.77
N PRO A 238 -8.59 6.82 9.18
CA PRO A 238 -7.78 7.97 8.82
C PRO A 238 -7.73 8.18 7.30
N PRO A 239 -7.43 9.41 6.82
CA PRO A 239 -7.20 9.66 5.40
C PRO A 239 -6.14 8.72 4.81
N LEU A 240 -6.30 8.36 3.53
CA LEU A 240 -5.40 7.44 2.80
C LEU A 240 -3.93 7.87 2.90
N ALA A 241 -3.66 9.18 2.86
CA ALA A 241 -2.31 9.71 3.06
C ALA A 241 -1.64 9.22 4.37
N GLN A 242 -2.41 9.07 5.45
CA GLN A 242 -1.89 8.54 6.72
C GLN A 242 -1.72 7.02 6.67
N ILE A 243 -2.62 6.31 5.99
CA ILE A 243 -2.56 4.86 5.82
C ILE A 243 -1.32 4.47 5.00
N VAL A 244 -1.10 5.09 3.84
CA VAL A 244 0.09 4.82 3.01
C VAL A 244 1.38 5.24 3.70
N ARG A 245 1.34 6.31 4.51
CA ARG A 245 2.49 6.73 5.32
C ARG A 245 2.90 5.66 6.34
N PHE A 246 1.95 5.06 7.02
CA PHE A 246 2.24 3.92 7.90
C PHE A 246 2.75 2.73 7.09
N MET A 247 2.04 2.36 6.02
CA MET A 247 2.38 1.23 5.15
C MET A 247 3.82 1.30 4.64
N ASP A 248 4.25 2.43 4.11
CA ASP A 248 5.57 2.55 3.49
C ASP A 248 6.69 2.75 4.51
N ARG A 249 6.46 3.52 5.56
CA ARG A 249 7.47 3.74 6.62
C ARG A 249 7.81 2.47 7.38
N GLU A 250 6.78 1.72 7.78
CA GLU A 250 6.93 0.49 8.54
C GLU A 250 7.06 -0.73 7.62
N SER A 251 6.89 -0.54 6.31
CA SER A 251 6.88 -1.60 5.30
C SER A 251 5.79 -2.64 5.55
N ASP A 252 4.60 -2.20 5.95
CA ASP A 252 3.51 -3.05 6.39
C ASP A 252 2.87 -3.83 5.25
N ASN A 253 2.95 -5.16 5.32
CA ASN A 253 2.46 -6.05 4.27
C ASN A 253 0.94 -6.14 4.26
N PHE A 254 0.32 -6.22 5.43
CA PHE A 254 -1.12 -6.37 5.56
C PHE A 254 -1.87 -5.17 4.94
N THR A 255 -1.44 -3.96 5.27
CA THR A 255 -2.03 -2.74 4.70
C THR A 255 -1.85 -2.69 3.18
N ALA A 256 -0.69 -3.10 2.66
CA ALA A 256 -0.43 -3.11 1.21
C ALA A 256 -1.38 -4.06 0.46
N GLU A 257 -1.62 -5.25 1.00
CA GLU A 257 -2.54 -6.22 0.40
C GLU A 257 -4.01 -5.73 0.44
N LEU A 258 -4.44 -5.12 1.56
CA LEU A 258 -5.80 -4.58 1.64
C LEU A 258 -5.99 -3.41 0.68
N LEU A 259 -5.01 -2.50 0.55
CA LEU A 259 -5.09 -1.41 -0.43
C LEU A 259 -5.07 -1.92 -1.87
N LEU A 260 -4.31 -2.98 -2.16
CA LEU A 260 -4.36 -3.61 -3.49
C LEU A 260 -5.76 -4.16 -3.80
N LYS A 261 -6.39 -4.87 -2.84
CA LYS A 261 -7.78 -5.34 -3.00
C LYS A 261 -8.78 -4.18 -3.09
N GLN A 262 -8.56 -3.09 -2.36
CA GLN A 262 -9.36 -1.87 -2.45
C GLN A 262 -9.36 -1.30 -3.87
N LEU A 263 -8.18 -1.25 -4.51
CA LEU A 263 -8.05 -0.85 -5.91
C LEU A 263 -8.84 -1.77 -6.86
N GLY A 264 -8.92 -3.06 -6.53
CA GLY A 264 -9.71 -4.03 -7.31
C GLY A 264 -11.22 -3.91 -7.11
N ALA A 265 -11.68 -3.09 -6.14
CA ALA A 265 -13.09 -2.90 -5.83
C ALA A 265 -13.66 -1.56 -6.36
N VAL A 266 -12.84 -0.73 -7.00
CA VAL A 266 -13.19 0.67 -7.37
C VAL A 266 -14.45 0.76 -8.25
N ASP A 267 -14.68 -0.21 -9.14
CA ASP A 267 -15.83 -0.21 -10.06
C ASP A 267 -17.06 -0.94 -9.47
N GLY A 268 -17.12 -1.13 -8.16
CA GLY A 268 -18.22 -1.81 -7.48
C GLY A 268 -18.17 -3.34 -7.56
N ALA A 269 -17.09 -3.90 -8.08
CA ALA A 269 -16.83 -5.35 -8.08
C ALA A 269 -16.32 -5.81 -6.71
N VAL A 270 -16.32 -7.13 -6.49
CA VAL A 270 -15.66 -7.73 -5.33
C VAL A 270 -14.15 -7.55 -5.47
N GLY A 271 -13.51 -6.87 -4.52
CA GLY A 271 -12.08 -6.57 -4.59
C GLY A 271 -11.22 -7.82 -4.49
N THR A 272 -10.39 -8.06 -5.51
CA THR A 272 -9.43 -9.17 -5.54
C THR A 272 -8.00 -8.63 -5.70
N THR A 273 -7.02 -9.43 -5.30
CA THR A 273 -5.60 -9.12 -5.55
C THR A 273 -5.30 -8.99 -7.04
N ALA A 274 -5.93 -9.81 -7.89
CA ALA A 274 -5.70 -9.81 -9.33
C ALA A 274 -6.24 -8.53 -10.01
N ASP A 275 -7.46 -8.11 -9.65
CA ASP A 275 -8.06 -6.90 -10.20
C ASP A 275 -7.33 -5.65 -9.70
N GLY A 276 -6.91 -5.65 -8.42
CA GLY A 276 -6.06 -4.58 -7.89
C GLY A 276 -4.71 -4.47 -8.62
N ALA A 277 -4.05 -5.58 -8.89
CA ALA A 277 -2.81 -5.60 -9.68
C ALA A 277 -3.03 -5.10 -11.12
N ALA A 278 -4.19 -5.41 -11.72
CA ALA A 278 -4.58 -4.90 -13.03
C ALA A 278 -4.78 -3.37 -13.00
N GLN A 279 -5.45 -2.85 -11.96
CA GLN A 279 -5.61 -1.40 -11.77
C GLN A 279 -4.26 -0.69 -11.59
N VAL A 280 -3.36 -1.23 -10.76
CA VAL A 280 -1.99 -0.69 -10.64
C VAL A 280 -1.32 -0.62 -12.00
N ARG A 281 -1.33 -1.71 -12.78
CA ARG A 281 -0.74 -1.74 -14.13
C ARG A 281 -1.34 -0.70 -15.06
N THR A 282 -2.66 -0.49 -15.00
CA THR A 282 -3.36 0.54 -15.79
C THR A 282 -2.83 1.93 -15.42
N ARG A 283 -2.75 2.27 -14.14
CA ARG A 283 -2.22 3.58 -13.71
C ARG A 283 -0.77 3.79 -14.12
N LEU A 284 0.07 2.75 -14.02
CA LEU A 284 1.45 2.82 -14.49
C LEU A 284 1.53 3.08 -16.02
N ALA A 285 0.66 2.42 -16.81
CA ALA A 285 0.61 2.64 -18.26
C ALA A 285 0.17 4.06 -18.61
N GLU A 286 -0.86 4.58 -17.94
CA GLU A 286 -1.37 5.94 -18.13
C GLU A 286 -0.33 7.01 -17.76
N ALA A 287 0.51 6.74 -16.76
CA ALA A 287 1.67 7.57 -16.42
C ALA A 287 2.86 7.42 -17.40
N GLY A 288 2.71 6.67 -18.49
CA GLY A 288 3.77 6.44 -19.46
C GLY A 288 4.92 5.56 -18.95
N ILE A 289 4.74 4.83 -17.86
CA ILE A 289 5.77 3.96 -17.30
C ILE A 289 5.83 2.65 -18.11
N PRO A 290 7.02 2.26 -18.62
CA PRO A 290 7.16 1.05 -19.43
C PRO A 290 6.79 -0.20 -18.64
N LEU A 291 5.81 -0.97 -19.13
CA LEU A 291 5.35 -2.20 -18.49
C LEU A 291 6.18 -3.45 -18.84
N ALA A 292 7.13 -3.34 -19.76
CA ALA A 292 8.01 -4.45 -20.11
C ALA A 292 8.85 -4.90 -18.90
N GLY A 293 8.80 -6.19 -18.59
CA GLY A 293 9.48 -6.77 -17.43
C GLY A 293 8.76 -6.58 -16.09
N ILE A 294 7.56 -5.98 -16.07
CA ILE A 294 6.72 -5.80 -14.87
C ILE A 294 5.73 -6.96 -14.74
N ARG A 295 5.65 -7.54 -13.55
CA ARG A 295 4.62 -8.48 -13.14
C ARG A 295 4.27 -8.21 -11.68
N LEU A 296 3.04 -7.78 -11.44
CA LEU A 296 2.47 -7.51 -10.13
C LEU A 296 1.58 -8.69 -9.74
N VAL A 297 1.86 -9.33 -8.64
CA VAL A 297 1.19 -10.57 -8.17
C VAL A 297 0.60 -10.38 -6.79
N ASP A 298 1.23 -9.56 -5.97
CA ASP A 298 0.73 -9.13 -4.67
C ASP A 298 0.94 -7.62 -4.48
N GLY A 299 0.53 -7.07 -3.34
CA GLY A 299 0.72 -5.65 -3.03
C GLY A 299 1.93 -5.37 -2.16
N SER A 300 2.44 -6.38 -1.48
CA SER A 300 3.48 -6.25 -0.46
C SER A 300 4.89 -6.46 -0.97
N GLY A 301 5.04 -7.20 -2.07
CA GLY A 301 6.32 -7.68 -2.59
C GLY A 301 6.88 -8.90 -1.83
N LEU A 302 6.04 -9.62 -1.08
CA LEU A 302 6.38 -10.90 -0.48
C LEU A 302 6.44 -12.02 -1.51
N SER A 303 5.62 -11.93 -2.56
CA SER A 303 5.57 -12.92 -3.62
C SER A 303 6.91 -12.99 -4.37
N PRO A 304 7.55 -14.16 -4.47
CA PRO A 304 8.75 -14.31 -5.28
C PRO A 304 8.47 -14.18 -6.78
N LEU A 305 7.19 -14.05 -7.16
CA LEU A 305 6.74 -13.94 -8.54
C LEU A 305 6.68 -12.49 -9.02
N ASP A 306 6.69 -11.50 -8.11
CA ASP A 306 6.71 -10.08 -8.49
C ASP A 306 7.96 -9.69 -9.24
N ARG A 307 7.78 -8.82 -10.21
CA ARG A 307 8.88 -8.28 -11.01
C ARG A 307 8.67 -6.79 -11.27
N LEU A 308 9.70 -6.00 -10.96
CA LEU A 308 9.84 -4.62 -11.39
C LEU A 308 11.21 -4.40 -12.02
N THR A 309 11.34 -3.31 -12.75
CA THR A 309 12.63 -2.83 -13.23
C THR A 309 13.03 -1.55 -12.47
N ALA A 310 14.32 -1.31 -12.31
CA ALA A 310 14.79 -0.07 -11.67
C ALA A 310 14.31 1.18 -12.45
N ARG A 311 14.19 1.06 -13.76
CA ARG A 311 13.62 2.11 -14.63
C ARG A 311 12.16 2.40 -14.31
N ALA A 312 11.34 1.36 -14.14
CA ALA A 312 9.93 1.52 -13.82
C ALA A 312 9.74 2.16 -12.43
N ILE A 313 10.52 1.74 -11.44
CA ILE A 313 10.48 2.35 -10.10
C ILE A 313 10.86 3.83 -10.15
N VAL A 314 11.91 4.20 -10.90
CA VAL A 314 12.25 5.62 -11.10
C VAL A 314 11.12 6.36 -11.81
N GLY A 315 10.44 5.73 -12.77
CA GLY A 315 9.26 6.30 -13.43
C GLY A 315 8.11 6.54 -12.46
N ILE A 316 7.82 5.59 -11.56
CA ILE A 316 6.79 5.74 -10.51
C ILE A 316 7.13 6.92 -9.58
N LEU A 317 8.37 6.98 -9.10
CA LEU A 317 8.84 8.06 -8.24
C LEU A 317 8.79 9.43 -8.95
N HIS A 318 9.11 9.47 -10.24
CA HIS A 318 9.05 10.69 -11.04
C HIS A 318 7.61 11.13 -11.26
N ALA A 319 6.72 10.24 -11.68
CA ALA A 319 5.30 10.53 -11.84
C ALA A 319 4.68 11.08 -10.55
N ALA A 320 4.95 10.44 -9.42
CA ALA A 320 4.47 10.92 -8.11
C ALA A 320 5.09 12.26 -7.68
N TRP A 321 6.32 12.58 -8.16
CA TRP A 321 6.95 13.88 -7.91
C TRP A 321 6.32 15.00 -8.73
N ASP A 322 5.92 14.71 -9.95
CA ASP A 322 5.38 15.71 -10.89
C ASP A 322 3.90 16.00 -10.66
N ASP A 323 3.17 15.07 -10.03
CA ASP A 323 1.77 15.29 -9.70
C ASP A 323 1.58 16.09 -8.40
N PRO A 324 1.13 17.37 -8.47
CA PRO A 324 0.94 18.21 -7.30
C PRO A 324 -0.13 17.69 -6.33
N THR A 325 -1.05 16.84 -6.80
CA THR A 325 -2.17 16.33 -5.99
C THR A 325 -1.73 15.25 -5.02
N ILE A 326 -0.76 14.42 -5.39
CA ILE A 326 -0.29 13.29 -4.61
C ILE A 326 1.14 13.45 -4.07
N LYS A 327 1.96 14.33 -4.66
CA LYS A 327 3.38 14.51 -4.32
C LYS A 327 3.66 14.57 -2.82
N ALA A 328 2.95 15.45 -2.11
CA ALA A 328 3.19 15.65 -0.68
C ALA A 328 2.90 14.37 0.11
N SER A 329 1.80 13.69 -0.19
CA SER A 329 1.38 12.44 0.45
C SER A 329 2.34 11.30 0.12
N PHE A 330 2.72 11.14 -1.14
CA PHE A 330 3.64 10.10 -1.59
C PHE A 330 5.04 10.25 -0.98
N VAL A 331 5.64 11.44 -1.07
CA VAL A 331 6.99 11.68 -0.52
C VAL A 331 7.01 11.52 0.99
N SER A 332 5.98 12.05 1.70
CA SER A 332 5.90 11.92 3.16
C SER A 332 5.62 10.49 3.64
N ALA A 333 5.16 9.60 2.75
CA ALA A 333 4.96 8.19 3.08
C ALA A 333 6.27 7.42 3.24
N LEU A 334 7.37 7.89 2.64
CA LEU A 334 8.64 7.18 2.67
C LEU A 334 9.41 7.38 3.98
N ALA A 335 10.28 6.42 4.30
CA ALA A 335 11.17 6.50 5.45
C ALA A 335 12.31 7.50 5.23
N VAL A 336 12.74 8.19 6.29
CA VAL A 336 13.81 9.20 6.25
C VAL A 336 15.07 8.64 6.90
N ALA A 337 16.18 8.68 6.18
CA ALA A 337 17.49 8.20 6.62
C ALA A 337 17.91 8.73 7.98
N GLY A 338 18.22 7.80 8.91
CA GLY A 338 18.64 8.10 10.28
C GLY A 338 17.57 8.76 11.15
N GLN A 339 16.27 8.73 10.77
CA GLN A 339 15.21 9.43 11.49
C GLN A 339 13.90 8.62 11.65
N SER A 340 13.42 7.92 10.64
CA SER A 340 12.11 7.28 10.72
C SER A 340 12.01 5.95 9.97
N GLY A 341 11.01 5.13 10.35
CA GLY A 341 10.64 3.90 9.70
C GLY A 341 11.81 2.93 9.52
N THR A 342 11.82 2.20 8.45
CA THR A 342 12.86 1.19 8.12
C THR A 342 14.26 1.77 7.88
N LEU A 343 14.40 3.10 7.80
CA LEU A 343 15.68 3.81 7.70
C LEU A 343 16.13 4.48 9.01
N LYS A 344 15.40 4.36 10.11
CA LYS A 344 15.72 4.96 11.40
C LYS A 344 17.15 4.67 11.86
N ASP A 345 17.58 3.43 11.71
CA ASP A 345 18.89 2.95 12.13
C ASP A 345 19.88 2.76 10.97
N ARG A 346 19.56 3.31 9.79
CA ARG A 346 20.35 3.21 8.56
C ARG A 346 20.69 4.61 8.04
N LEU A 347 21.87 4.81 7.44
CA LEU A 347 22.31 6.12 6.90
C LEU A 347 22.26 7.25 7.95
N ARG A 348 22.75 6.98 9.16
CA ARG A 348 22.63 7.84 10.35
C ARG A 348 23.57 9.03 10.37
N THR A 349 24.50 9.11 9.43
CA THR A 349 25.54 10.17 9.37
C THR A 349 25.41 11.01 8.11
N PRO A 350 25.90 12.28 8.14
CA PRO A 350 26.06 13.05 6.91
C PRO A 350 26.93 12.32 5.88
N PRO A 351 26.72 12.55 4.58
CA PRO A 351 25.76 13.49 3.96
C PRO A 351 24.35 12.93 3.77
N ALA A 352 24.08 11.64 4.09
CA ALA A 352 22.83 10.96 3.77
C ALA A 352 21.71 11.19 4.79
N ARG A 353 22.05 11.40 6.07
CA ARG A 353 21.09 11.59 7.15
C ARG A 353 20.13 12.74 6.87
N GLY A 354 18.83 12.46 6.96
CA GLY A 354 17.76 13.45 6.80
C GLY A 354 17.50 13.90 5.36
N VAL A 355 18.38 13.54 4.39
CA VAL A 355 18.25 13.98 2.99
C VAL A 355 17.93 12.83 2.02
N VAL A 356 18.12 11.59 2.46
CA VAL A 356 17.64 10.39 1.73
C VAL A 356 16.27 10.03 2.28
N ILE A 357 15.29 9.97 1.40
CA ILE A 357 13.89 9.63 1.69
C ILE A 357 13.55 8.45 0.80
N ALA A 358 13.34 7.25 1.35
CA ALA A 358 13.28 6.07 0.51
C ALA A 358 12.46 4.92 1.12
N LYS A 359 12.01 4.03 0.22
CA LYS A 359 11.43 2.73 0.53
C LYS A 359 12.52 1.67 0.51
N THR A 360 12.61 0.90 1.57
CA THR A 360 13.45 -0.30 1.63
C THR A 360 12.68 -1.53 1.16
N GLY A 361 13.37 -2.55 0.71
CA GLY A 361 12.83 -3.88 0.44
C GLY A 361 13.81 -4.96 0.87
N THR A 362 13.33 -6.04 1.49
CA THR A 362 14.17 -7.19 1.85
C THR A 362 13.32 -8.46 1.92
N THR A 363 13.72 -9.47 1.16
CA THR A 363 13.26 -10.85 1.27
C THR A 363 14.47 -11.79 1.26
N SER A 364 14.27 -13.08 1.27
CA SER A 364 15.39 -14.05 1.13
C SER A 364 16.08 -13.98 -0.24
N ILE A 365 15.41 -13.45 -1.27
CA ILE A 365 15.92 -13.42 -2.65
C ILE A 365 16.13 -12.01 -3.21
N ALA A 366 15.73 -10.96 -2.50
CA ALA A 366 15.80 -9.59 -2.99
C ALA A 366 16.15 -8.60 -1.87
N SER A 367 16.93 -7.58 -2.23
CA SER A 367 17.18 -6.39 -1.42
C SER A 367 17.04 -5.15 -2.31
N ALA A 368 16.34 -4.13 -1.83
CA ALA A 368 16.03 -2.94 -2.61
C ALA A 368 16.07 -1.67 -1.77
N LEU A 369 16.40 -0.55 -2.43
CA LEU A 369 16.29 0.79 -1.91
C LEU A 369 15.97 1.76 -3.04
N SER A 370 14.84 2.47 -2.95
CA SER A 370 14.42 3.42 -3.99
C SER A 370 13.72 4.63 -3.38
N GLY A 371 13.95 5.81 -3.96
CA GLY A 371 13.39 7.06 -3.44
C GLY A 371 14.11 8.30 -3.93
N TYR A 372 14.21 9.30 -3.06
CA TYR A 372 14.72 10.64 -3.36
C TYR A 372 15.96 10.97 -2.52
N VAL A 373 16.86 11.75 -3.10
CA VAL A 373 18.01 12.33 -2.39
C VAL A 373 18.01 13.84 -2.60
N ARG A 374 18.02 14.64 -1.49
CA ARG A 374 18.04 16.11 -1.50
C ARG A 374 16.93 16.76 -2.34
N GLN A 375 15.81 16.07 -2.60
CA GLN A 375 14.76 16.51 -3.52
C GLN A 375 15.29 16.88 -4.92
N ARG A 376 16.46 16.37 -5.27
CA ARG A 376 17.15 16.56 -6.55
C ARG A 376 17.29 15.27 -7.33
N TYR A 377 17.65 14.18 -6.69
CA TYR A 377 17.84 12.90 -7.37
C TYR A 377 16.72 11.93 -7.04
N ILE A 378 16.23 11.24 -8.04
CA ILE A 378 15.44 10.01 -7.89
C ILE A 378 16.39 8.85 -8.12
N PHE A 379 16.24 7.79 -7.35
CA PHE A 379 17.07 6.59 -7.51
C PHE A 379 16.31 5.30 -7.23
N SER A 380 16.81 4.22 -7.82
CA SER A 380 16.41 2.85 -7.51
C SER A 380 17.62 1.93 -7.58
N VAL A 381 17.81 1.09 -6.57
CA VAL A 381 18.83 0.01 -6.54
C VAL A 381 18.12 -1.28 -6.14
N LEU A 382 18.22 -2.29 -7.00
CA LEU A 382 17.66 -3.62 -6.82
C LEU A 382 18.77 -4.66 -6.90
N ASP A 383 18.86 -5.53 -5.89
CA ASP A 383 19.83 -6.60 -5.82
C ASP A 383 19.10 -7.93 -5.57
N ASN A 384 19.22 -8.90 -6.47
CA ASN A 384 18.63 -10.22 -6.33
C ASN A 384 19.72 -11.31 -6.16
N GLY A 385 19.34 -12.42 -5.53
CA GLY A 385 20.20 -13.58 -5.30
C GLY A 385 19.40 -14.72 -4.69
N ASN A 386 19.98 -15.91 -4.60
CA ASN A 386 19.34 -17.05 -3.96
C ASN A 386 20.32 -17.84 -3.08
N PRO A 387 20.45 -17.47 -1.77
CA PRO A 387 19.87 -16.27 -1.15
C PRO A 387 20.60 -14.98 -1.56
N VAL A 388 19.93 -13.83 -1.39
CA VAL A 388 20.60 -12.53 -1.49
C VAL A 388 21.41 -12.25 -0.22
N SER A 389 22.64 -11.75 -0.37
CA SER A 389 23.40 -11.27 0.78
C SER A 389 22.92 -9.89 1.22
N SER A 390 21.92 -9.86 2.11
CA SER A 390 21.25 -8.62 2.53
C SER A 390 22.22 -7.58 3.12
N TRP A 391 23.27 -8.02 3.82
CA TRP A 391 24.27 -7.09 4.39
C TRP A 391 25.07 -6.37 3.30
N TRP A 392 25.57 -7.13 2.29
CA TRP A 392 26.34 -6.55 1.19
C TRP A 392 25.45 -5.72 0.25
N ALA A 393 24.25 -6.18 -0.03
CA ALA A 393 23.28 -5.44 -0.82
C ALA A 393 22.91 -4.08 -0.17
N ARG A 394 22.62 -4.07 1.14
CA ARG A 394 22.41 -2.81 1.88
C ARG A 394 23.65 -1.91 1.84
N ARG A 395 24.85 -2.48 1.94
CA ARG A 395 26.09 -1.70 1.87
C ARG A 395 26.30 -1.06 0.48
N SER A 396 25.97 -1.74 -0.61
CA SER A 396 26.03 -1.18 -1.96
C SER A 396 25.04 -0.02 -2.10
N GLN A 397 23.81 -0.21 -1.65
CA GLN A 397 22.74 0.78 -1.65
C GLN A 397 23.14 2.02 -0.83
N ASP A 398 23.65 1.84 0.37
CA ASP A 398 24.08 2.93 1.26
C ASP A 398 25.22 3.75 0.65
N ARG A 399 26.20 3.08 0.05
CA ARG A 399 27.30 3.76 -0.67
C ARG A 399 26.77 4.55 -1.86
N PHE A 400 25.85 3.97 -2.64
CA PHE A 400 25.26 4.62 -3.82
C PHE A 400 24.54 5.91 -3.45
N VAL A 401 23.64 5.87 -2.47
CA VAL A 401 22.88 7.07 -2.05
C VAL A 401 23.76 8.09 -1.32
N THR A 402 24.82 7.64 -0.62
CA THR A 402 25.80 8.56 0.00
C THR A 402 26.57 9.35 -1.06
N VAL A 403 26.91 8.71 -2.18
CA VAL A 403 27.52 9.42 -3.33
C VAL A 403 26.57 10.46 -3.90
N LEU A 404 25.28 10.15 -4.07
CA LEU A 404 24.28 11.11 -4.53
C LEU A 404 24.09 12.24 -3.52
N ALA A 405 24.03 11.92 -2.23
CA ALA A 405 23.86 12.89 -1.17
C ALA A 405 25.06 13.84 -1.00
N SER A 406 26.22 13.51 -1.56
CA SER A 406 27.42 14.34 -1.51
C SER A 406 27.55 15.30 -2.71
N GLN A 407 26.55 15.30 -3.64
CA GLN A 407 26.49 16.24 -4.75
C GLN A 407 25.75 17.52 -4.30
#